data_599eb2939441dded9739e0411eeb2fcb
#
_entry.id   599eb2939441dded9739e0411eeb2fcb
#
_cell.length_a   1.000
_cell.length_b   1.000
_cell.length_c   1.000
_cell.angle_alpha   90.00
_cell.angle_beta   90.00
_cell.angle_gamma   90.00
#
_symmetry.space_group_name_H-M   'P 1'
#
loop_
_entity.id
_entity.type
_entity.pdbx_description
1 polymer ?
#
loop_
_entity_poly.entity_id
_entity_poly.type
_entity_poly.pdbx_seq_one_letter_code
_entity_poly.pdbx_strand_id
1 'polypeptide(L)'
;MNVGGSAPFPNAKSSDWADMVDWFQKLALQSRLGIPIIYGIDAVHGNNGVYGTTIFPHNVGLGATRDADLMRRIGVATALEVRACGIQYTFAPCVAVCRDPRWGRCYESYSEDTNIVREMASIVTGLQGQPPEGHPNGYPFLAGRNNVIACAKHFVGDGGTHKGLNEGDTILSYEDLERIHMAPYLDCISQGVGTIMVSYSSWNGRQLHAHHFLLTEVLKEKLGFKGFVISDWEALDRLSKPLGSNYRRCVSTAVNAGTDMVMVGQKHREFMKDLIFLAESGEIPMTRIDDAVERILRVKFVAGLFEYPFADRSLLDIVGCKLHRELAREAVRKSLVLLKNGKDPKKPLLPLDRSAKKILVAGTHADDLGYQCGGWTIAWNGMSGRITIGTTILDAIKEAIGEETEVIYEKIPSPDTLASQDFSFAIVAVGEDPYAEFNGDNSELAIPFNGADIISSVADKIPTLVILISGRPLVIEPWLLEKIDGLIAAWLPGTEGEGITDVIFGDYDFSGRLPVTWFRKVEQLPMNLRDNSDEPLFPLGFGLTCKAGNSFD
;
A
#
# COMPACT_ATOMS: atom_id res chain seq x y z
N MET A 1 2.94 -14.26 -15.33
CA MET A 1 1.48 -14.34 -15.54
C MET A 1 0.78 -13.72 -14.33
N ASN A 2 -0.40 -13.14 -14.46
CA ASN A 2 -1.26 -12.66 -13.38
C ASN A 2 -2.71 -12.59 -13.90
N VAL A 3 -3.66 -12.26 -13.03
CA VAL A 3 -5.09 -12.12 -13.38
C VAL A 3 -5.59 -10.67 -13.35
N GLY A 4 -4.68 -9.69 -13.27
CA GLY A 4 -5.04 -8.27 -13.32
C GLY A 4 -6.01 -7.83 -12.23
N GLY A 5 -5.82 -8.29 -11.00
CA GLY A 5 -6.71 -7.98 -9.87
C GLY A 5 -8.01 -8.79 -9.80
N SER A 6 -8.23 -9.74 -10.73
CA SER A 6 -9.37 -10.67 -10.68
C SER A 6 -9.05 -11.88 -9.80
N ALA A 7 -10.07 -12.54 -9.26
CA ALA A 7 -9.97 -13.83 -8.57
C ALA A 7 -10.48 -14.98 -9.48
N PRO A 8 -10.17 -16.24 -9.18
CA PRO A 8 -10.75 -17.39 -9.88
C PRO A 8 -12.27 -17.36 -9.92
N PHE A 9 -12.88 -16.98 -8.79
CA PHE A 9 -14.31 -16.71 -8.61
C PHE A 9 -14.50 -15.90 -7.30
N PRO A 10 -15.68 -15.33 -7.05
CA PRO A 10 -15.92 -14.55 -5.82
C PRO A 10 -15.63 -15.37 -4.55
N ASN A 11 -14.92 -14.78 -3.60
CA ASN A 11 -14.50 -15.40 -2.33
C ASN A 11 -13.63 -16.64 -2.48
N ALA A 12 -12.89 -16.78 -3.59
CA ALA A 12 -11.92 -17.85 -3.79
C ALA A 12 -10.87 -17.85 -2.67
N LYS A 13 -10.70 -19.02 -2.04
CA LYS A 13 -9.73 -19.25 -0.96
C LYS A 13 -8.35 -19.57 -1.54
N SER A 14 -7.33 -19.57 -0.71
CA SER A 14 -5.95 -19.88 -1.09
C SER A 14 -5.80 -21.24 -1.81
N SER A 15 -6.61 -22.25 -1.45
CA SER A 15 -6.63 -23.54 -2.15
C SER A 15 -7.11 -23.42 -3.60
N ASP A 16 -8.14 -22.60 -3.85
CA ASP A 16 -8.70 -22.41 -5.20
C ASP A 16 -7.70 -21.67 -6.09
N TRP A 17 -7.00 -20.69 -5.52
CA TRP A 17 -5.91 -19.99 -6.19
C TRP A 17 -4.77 -20.94 -6.52
N ALA A 18 -4.38 -21.78 -5.58
CA ALA A 18 -3.31 -22.77 -5.78
C ALA A 18 -3.69 -23.77 -6.88
N ASP A 19 -4.94 -24.21 -6.96
CA ASP A 19 -5.43 -25.08 -8.03
C ASP A 19 -5.34 -24.42 -9.40
N MET A 20 -5.74 -23.15 -9.50
CA MET A 20 -5.65 -22.37 -10.72
C MET A 20 -4.17 -22.17 -11.15
N VAL A 21 -3.31 -21.77 -10.23
CA VAL A 21 -1.87 -21.55 -10.54
C VAL A 21 -1.21 -22.84 -10.96
N ASP A 22 -1.47 -23.95 -10.27
CA ASP A 22 -0.94 -25.27 -10.63
C ASP A 22 -1.43 -25.74 -12.00
N TRP A 23 -2.67 -25.42 -12.36
CA TRP A 23 -3.20 -25.72 -13.70
C TRP A 23 -2.43 -24.98 -14.79
N PHE A 24 -2.21 -23.67 -14.63
CA PHE A 24 -1.39 -22.90 -15.57
C PHE A 24 0.05 -23.41 -15.63
N GLN A 25 0.61 -23.81 -14.50
CA GLN A 25 1.97 -24.32 -14.41
C GLN A 25 2.11 -25.64 -15.18
N LYS A 26 1.13 -26.57 -15.02
CA LYS A 26 1.09 -27.82 -15.80
C LYS A 26 1.09 -27.56 -17.31
N LEU A 27 0.31 -26.59 -17.78
CA LEU A 27 0.28 -26.22 -19.19
C LEU A 27 1.63 -25.67 -19.67
N ALA A 28 2.28 -24.83 -18.85
CA ALA A 28 3.58 -24.29 -19.17
C ALA A 28 4.65 -25.39 -19.31
N LEU A 29 4.66 -26.35 -18.38
CA LEU A 29 5.60 -27.47 -18.39
C LEU A 29 5.38 -28.44 -19.56
N GLN A 30 4.17 -28.49 -20.11
CA GLN A 30 3.86 -29.30 -21.32
C GLN A 30 4.25 -28.58 -22.61
N SER A 31 4.65 -27.31 -22.55
CA SER A 31 5.12 -26.58 -23.72
C SER A 31 6.45 -27.15 -24.25
N ARG A 32 6.81 -26.82 -25.50
CA ARG A 32 8.01 -27.31 -26.17
C ARG A 32 9.30 -27.18 -25.32
N LEU A 33 9.45 -26.11 -24.58
CA LEU A 33 10.64 -25.86 -23.75
C LEU A 33 10.48 -26.27 -22.29
N GLY A 34 9.24 -26.51 -21.85
CA GLY A 34 8.97 -26.89 -20.47
C GLY A 34 9.40 -25.85 -19.41
N ILE A 35 9.48 -24.57 -19.81
CA ILE A 35 9.90 -23.49 -18.88
C ILE A 35 8.72 -23.14 -17.97
N PRO A 36 8.87 -23.23 -16.64
CA PRO A 36 7.81 -22.88 -15.71
C PRO A 36 7.45 -21.40 -15.81
N ILE A 37 6.17 -21.06 -15.63
CA ILE A 37 5.75 -19.66 -15.52
C ILE A 37 6.15 -19.08 -14.17
N ILE A 38 6.37 -17.78 -14.12
CA ILE A 38 6.34 -17.02 -12.88
C ILE A 38 4.97 -16.34 -12.76
N TYR A 39 4.25 -16.61 -11.67
CA TYR A 39 2.92 -16.05 -11.44
C TYR A 39 3.03 -14.94 -10.39
N GLY A 40 2.50 -13.74 -10.68
CA GLY A 40 2.56 -12.59 -9.81
C GLY A 40 1.18 -12.12 -9.33
N ILE A 41 1.14 -11.50 -8.16
CA ILE A 41 -0.04 -10.90 -7.55
C ILE A 41 0.33 -9.56 -6.88
N ASP A 42 -0.62 -8.64 -6.77
CA ASP A 42 -0.47 -7.40 -6.00
C ASP A 42 -0.72 -7.66 -4.51
N ALA A 43 0.25 -8.25 -3.82
CA ALA A 43 0.19 -8.41 -2.37
C ALA A 43 0.86 -7.21 -1.70
N VAL A 44 0.18 -6.05 -1.72
CA VAL A 44 0.73 -4.74 -1.34
C VAL A 44 0.55 -4.40 0.13
N HIS A 45 -0.40 -5.04 0.82
CA HIS A 45 -0.58 -4.94 2.28
C HIS A 45 -1.10 -6.27 2.89
N GLY A 46 -0.33 -7.30 2.76
CA GLY A 46 -0.70 -8.70 2.93
C GLY A 46 -1.07 -9.31 1.58
N ASN A 47 -1.60 -10.52 1.57
CA ASN A 47 -2.11 -11.14 0.34
C ASN A 47 -3.53 -10.67 0.02
N ASN A 48 -3.69 -9.37 -0.11
CA ASN A 48 -4.94 -8.59 -0.09
C ASN A 48 -5.97 -8.96 -1.17
N GLY A 49 -5.58 -9.64 -2.25
CA GLY A 49 -6.48 -10.09 -3.31
C GLY A 49 -7.16 -11.43 -3.04
N VAL A 50 -6.87 -12.10 -1.92
CA VAL A 50 -7.36 -13.45 -1.60
C VAL A 50 -8.25 -13.42 -0.37
N TYR A 51 -9.42 -14.06 -0.47
CA TYR A 51 -10.39 -14.11 0.63
C TYR A 51 -9.85 -14.89 1.84
N GLY A 52 -9.99 -14.30 3.03
CA GLY A 52 -9.62 -14.91 4.30
C GLY A 52 -8.15 -14.75 4.72
N THR A 53 -7.32 -14.13 3.89
CA THR A 53 -5.94 -13.76 4.24
C THR A 53 -5.89 -12.63 5.26
N THR A 54 -4.72 -12.44 5.88
CA THR A 54 -4.47 -11.32 6.78
C THR A 54 -4.20 -10.06 5.98
N ILE A 55 -4.97 -9.00 6.21
CA ILE A 55 -4.78 -7.70 5.59
C ILE A 55 -4.14 -6.75 6.61
N PHE A 56 -2.92 -6.32 6.32
CA PHE A 56 -2.16 -5.37 7.14
C PHE A 56 -2.55 -3.93 6.85
N PRO A 57 -2.21 -2.96 7.72
CA PRO A 57 -2.32 -1.55 7.37
C PRO A 57 -1.60 -1.23 6.06
N HIS A 58 -2.14 -0.30 5.28
CA HIS A 58 -1.45 0.22 4.10
C HIS A 58 -0.15 0.96 4.47
N ASN A 59 0.74 1.12 3.50
CA ASN A 59 2.09 1.65 3.69
C ASN A 59 2.14 2.99 4.44
N VAL A 60 1.20 3.90 4.21
CA VAL A 60 1.15 5.17 4.94
C VAL A 60 1.01 4.95 6.46
N GLY A 61 0.16 4.01 6.87
CA GLY A 61 0.05 3.61 8.28
C GLY A 61 1.31 2.92 8.79
N LEU A 62 1.92 2.06 7.98
CA LEU A 62 3.18 1.39 8.34
C LEU A 62 4.35 2.38 8.45
N GLY A 63 4.39 3.41 7.60
CA GLY A 63 5.36 4.51 7.71
C GLY A 63 5.23 5.30 9.02
N ALA A 64 4.01 5.41 9.57
CA ALA A 64 3.79 6.02 10.87
C ALA A 64 4.43 5.23 12.03
N THR A 65 4.64 3.94 11.85
CA THR A 65 5.27 3.08 12.88
C THR A 65 6.76 3.30 13.03
N ARG A 66 7.47 3.68 11.96
CA ARG A 66 8.94 3.78 11.87
C ARG A 66 9.66 2.54 12.39
N ASP A 67 9.08 1.36 12.13
CA ASP A 67 9.53 0.07 12.66
C ASP A 67 9.93 -0.87 11.52
N ALA A 68 11.21 -0.85 11.16
CA ALA A 68 11.78 -1.68 10.10
C ALA A 68 11.71 -3.19 10.41
N ASP A 69 11.75 -3.59 11.69
CA ASP A 69 11.58 -4.99 12.07
C ASP A 69 10.15 -5.46 11.88
N LEU A 70 9.16 -4.62 12.24
CA LEU A 70 7.76 -4.89 11.95
C LEU A 70 7.55 -5.09 10.44
N MET A 71 8.15 -4.24 9.60
CA MET A 71 8.08 -4.39 8.15
C MET A 71 8.62 -5.73 7.68
N ARG A 72 9.78 -6.14 8.18
CA ARG A 72 10.38 -7.44 7.85
C ARG A 72 9.45 -8.60 8.27
N ARG A 73 8.87 -8.56 9.47
CA ARG A 73 7.92 -9.59 9.95
C ARG A 73 6.64 -9.63 9.11
N ILE A 74 6.10 -8.49 8.70
CA ILE A 74 4.96 -8.39 7.77
C ILE A 74 5.33 -9.02 6.41
N GLY A 75 6.53 -8.74 5.90
CA GLY A 75 7.03 -9.35 4.66
C GLY A 75 7.07 -10.88 4.73
N VAL A 76 7.53 -11.44 5.85
CA VAL A 76 7.55 -12.90 6.07
C VAL A 76 6.14 -13.48 6.08
N ALA A 77 5.21 -12.89 6.82
CA ALA A 77 3.82 -13.33 6.88
C ALA A 77 3.14 -13.26 5.50
N THR A 78 3.35 -12.15 4.79
CA THR A 78 2.83 -11.96 3.42
C THR A 78 3.39 -13.02 2.46
N ALA A 79 4.71 -13.29 2.51
CA ALA A 79 5.33 -14.30 1.67
C ALA A 79 4.72 -15.68 1.88
N LEU A 80 4.49 -16.09 3.13
CA LEU A 80 3.89 -17.38 3.46
C LEU A 80 2.45 -17.49 2.92
N GLU A 81 1.63 -16.47 3.09
CA GLU A 81 0.24 -16.47 2.59
C GLU A 81 0.18 -16.42 1.05
N VAL A 82 1.10 -15.72 0.39
CA VAL A 82 1.23 -15.72 -1.07
C VAL A 82 1.69 -17.09 -1.57
N ARG A 83 2.68 -17.72 -0.92
CA ARG A 83 3.15 -19.08 -1.26
C ARG A 83 2.07 -20.13 -1.08
N ALA A 84 1.21 -20.01 -0.08
CA ALA A 84 0.07 -20.88 0.13
C ALA A 84 -0.89 -20.91 -1.07
N CYS A 85 -0.96 -19.82 -1.83
CA CYS A 85 -1.71 -19.72 -3.09
C CYS A 85 -0.98 -20.30 -4.31
N GLY A 86 0.20 -20.90 -4.13
CA GLY A 86 1.04 -21.37 -5.24
C GLY A 86 1.74 -20.26 -6.03
N ILE A 87 1.73 -19.03 -5.53
CA ILE A 87 2.26 -17.84 -6.19
C ILE A 87 3.70 -17.62 -5.73
N GLN A 88 4.59 -17.24 -6.65
CA GLN A 88 6.02 -17.10 -6.40
C GLN A 88 6.52 -15.65 -6.45
N TYR A 89 5.67 -14.71 -6.81
CA TYR A 89 6.04 -13.36 -7.14
C TYR A 89 4.98 -12.36 -6.66
N THR A 90 5.40 -11.27 -6.05
CA THR A 90 4.51 -10.17 -5.70
C THR A 90 4.96 -8.85 -6.32
N PHE A 91 3.99 -8.02 -6.76
CA PHE A 91 4.23 -6.66 -7.25
C PHE A 91 4.29 -5.67 -6.07
N ALA A 92 5.15 -5.97 -5.11
CA ALA A 92 5.41 -5.18 -3.89
C ALA A 92 6.90 -5.32 -3.48
N PRO A 93 7.44 -4.28 -2.79
CA PRO A 93 6.81 -3.09 -2.25
C PRO A 93 6.69 -1.93 -3.23
N CYS A 94 5.70 -1.06 -3.01
CA CYS A 94 5.75 0.30 -3.52
C CYS A 94 6.71 1.11 -2.62
N VAL A 95 7.76 1.67 -3.22
CA VAL A 95 8.76 2.50 -2.54
C VAL A 95 8.76 3.95 -3.07
N ALA A 96 7.61 4.37 -3.57
CA ALA A 96 7.39 5.76 -3.96
C ALA A 96 7.52 6.69 -2.75
N VAL A 97 8.07 7.88 -2.95
CA VAL A 97 8.13 8.96 -1.97
C VAL A 97 7.03 9.96 -2.32
N CYS A 98 5.91 9.94 -1.57
CA CYS A 98 4.76 10.79 -1.85
C CYS A 98 5.04 12.24 -1.47
N ARG A 99 5.10 13.12 -2.47
CA ARG A 99 5.39 14.55 -2.25
C ARG A 99 4.13 15.42 -2.28
N ASP A 100 2.98 14.85 -2.64
CA ASP A 100 1.71 15.56 -2.73
C ASP A 100 0.54 14.62 -2.40
N PRO A 101 -0.22 14.87 -1.32
CA PRO A 101 -1.31 13.99 -0.88
C PRO A 101 -2.53 14.00 -1.81
N ARG A 102 -2.58 14.87 -2.82
CA ARG A 102 -3.63 14.82 -3.87
C ARG A 102 -3.50 13.59 -4.77
N TRP A 103 -2.31 12.97 -4.80
CA TRP A 103 -2.04 11.75 -5.55
C TRP A 103 -2.85 10.57 -5.01
N GLY A 104 -3.58 9.88 -5.90
CA GLY A 104 -4.47 8.78 -5.55
C GLY A 104 -3.78 7.55 -4.97
N ARG A 105 -2.43 7.46 -5.10
CA ARG A 105 -1.62 6.37 -4.51
C ARG A 105 -0.82 6.83 -3.28
N CYS A 106 -1.17 7.97 -2.69
CA CYS A 106 -0.49 8.49 -1.49
C CYS A 106 -0.37 7.41 -0.40
N TYR A 107 -1.42 6.64 -0.15
CA TYR A 107 -1.42 5.58 0.87
C TYR A 107 -0.51 4.39 0.57
N GLU A 108 -0.11 4.20 -0.70
CA GLU A 108 0.87 3.18 -1.09
C GLU A 108 2.32 3.62 -0.79
N SER A 109 2.55 4.89 -0.48
CA SER A 109 3.83 5.42 -0.01
C SER A 109 3.93 5.32 1.51
N TYR A 110 5.11 4.98 2.01
CA TYR A 110 5.39 4.97 3.46
C TYR A 110 5.49 6.39 4.03
N SER A 111 5.97 7.37 3.26
CA SER A 111 6.22 8.73 3.74
C SER A 111 6.54 9.71 2.62
N GLU A 112 6.45 11.01 2.93
CA GLU A 112 7.07 12.09 2.16
C GLU A 112 8.58 12.19 2.37
N ASP A 113 9.10 11.60 3.45
CA ASP A 113 10.52 11.58 3.78
C ASP A 113 11.20 10.33 3.18
N THR A 114 12.19 10.57 2.33
CA THR A 114 12.96 9.52 1.67
C THR A 114 13.60 8.52 2.65
N ASN A 115 14.07 8.99 3.81
CA ASN A 115 14.75 8.11 4.77
C ASN A 115 13.77 7.12 5.41
N ILE A 116 12.56 7.55 5.72
CA ILE A 116 11.51 6.65 6.22
C ILE A 116 11.18 5.60 5.18
N VAL A 117 11.00 5.98 3.90
CA VAL A 117 10.74 5.01 2.82
C VAL A 117 11.89 4.02 2.68
N ARG A 118 13.15 4.47 2.80
CA ARG A 118 14.34 3.62 2.77
C ARG A 118 14.36 2.58 3.90
N GLU A 119 14.04 2.99 5.12
CA GLU A 119 13.95 2.10 6.29
C GLU A 119 12.85 1.06 6.10
N MET A 120 11.68 1.46 5.63
CA MET A 120 10.54 0.57 5.38
C MET A 120 10.78 -0.40 4.21
N ALA A 121 11.72 -0.12 3.31
CA ALA A 121 12.16 -1.04 2.25
C ALA A 121 12.72 -2.37 2.80
N SER A 122 12.99 -2.47 4.12
CA SER A 122 13.34 -3.72 4.82
C SER A 122 12.31 -4.85 4.62
N ILE A 123 11.09 -4.55 4.18
CA ILE A 123 10.09 -5.56 3.79
C ILE A 123 10.61 -6.51 2.69
N VAL A 124 11.52 -6.06 1.82
CA VAL A 124 12.15 -6.90 0.79
C VAL A 124 12.84 -8.11 1.43
N THR A 125 13.57 -7.90 2.52
CA THR A 125 14.22 -9.02 3.26
C THR A 125 13.22 -9.91 3.98
N GLY A 126 12.04 -9.40 4.31
CA GLY A 126 10.93 -10.23 4.80
C GLY A 126 10.34 -11.10 3.71
N LEU A 127 10.08 -10.54 2.55
CA LEU A 127 9.53 -11.25 1.39
C LEU A 127 10.50 -12.28 0.83
N GLN A 128 11.76 -11.90 0.61
CA GLN A 128 12.76 -12.71 -0.09
C GLN A 128 13.73 -13.45 0.83
N GLY A 129 13.82 -13.07 2.11
CA GLY A 129 14.87 -13.50 3.03
C GLY A 129 16.09 -12.57 2.97
N GLN A 130 16.92 -12.64 4.00
CA GLN A 130 18.14 -11.86 4.13
C GLN A 130 19.26 -12.45 3.25
N PRO A 131 19.84 -11.71 2.30
CA PRO A 131 21.02 -12.14 1.58
C PRO A 131 22.18 -12.46 2.53
N PRO A 132 22.98 -13.51 2.27
CA PRO A 132 24.17 -13.80 3.07
C PRO A 132 25.24 -12.71 2.87
N GLU A 133 26.14 -12.62 3.83
CA GLU A 133 27.30 -11.76 3.72
C GLU A 133 28.11 -12.08 2.44
N GLY A 134 28.50 -11.04 1.69
CA GLY A 134 29.22 -11.20 0.43
C GLY A 134 28.34 -11.51 -0.78
N HIS A 135 26.99 -11.52 -0.65
CA HIS A 135 26.12 -11.62 -1.80
C HIS A 135 26.37 -10.46 -2.77
N PRO A 136 26.57 -10.71 -4.08
CA PRO A 136 26.89 -9.65 -5.03
C PRO A 136 25.77 -8.62 -5.12
N ASN A 137 26.10 -7.33 -4.96
CA ASN A 137 25.13 -6.24 -5.08
C ASN A 137 24.45 -6.24 -6.45
N GLY A 138 23.15 -6.02 -6.45
CA GLY A 138 22.30 -5.99 -7.66
C GLY A 138 21.82 -7.36 -8.16
N TYR A 139 22.38 -8.47 -7.67
CA TYR A 139 21.88 -9.79 -8.03
C TYR A 139 20.64 -10.16 -7.22
N PRO A 140 19.60 -10.76 -7.87
CA PRO A 140 18.41 -11.25 -7.15
C PRO A 140 18.79 -12.32 -6.14
N PHE A 141 18.09 -12.30 -4.99
CA PHE A 141 18.25 -13.29 -3.93
C PHE A 141 16.90 -13.83 -3.47
N LEU A 142 16.82 -15.11 -3.16
CA LEU A 142 15.69 -15.73 -2.48
C LEU A 142 16.20 -16.80 -1.52
N ALA A 143 15.81 -16.71 -0.24
CA ALA A 143 16.35 -17.59 0.79
C ALA A 143 15.80 -19.03 0.69
N GLY A 144 14.57 -19.22 0.20
CA GLY A 144 13.97 -20.54 0.14
C GLY A 144 12.54 -20.59 -0.36
N ARG A 145 11.94 -21.78 -0.23
CA ARG A 145 10.61 -22.10 -0.79
C ARG A 145 9.45 -21.30 -0.17
N ASN A 146 9.62 -20.80 1.05
CA ASN A 146 8.60 -20.05 1.77
C ASN A 146 8.65 -18.54 1.48
N ASN A 147 9.63 -18.12 0.70
CA ASN A 147 9.82 -16.74 0.30
C ASN A 147 9.23 -16.49 -1.10
N VAL A 148 8.98 -15.22 -1.41
CA VAL A 148 8.45 -14.76 -2.71
C VAL A 148 9.37 -13.72 -3.31
N ILE A 149 9.48 -13.70 -4.63
CA ILE A 149 10.19 -12.64 -5.36
C ILE A 149 9.43 -11.33 -5.18
N ALA A 150 10.13 -10.29 -4.75
CA ALA A 150 9.63 -8.94 -4.59
C ALA A 150 9.82 -8.11 -5.88
N CYS A 151 9.01 -7.06 -6.01
CA CYS A 151 9.08 -6.07 -7.08
C CYS A 151 9.05 -4.67 -6.48
N ALA A 152 10.17 -3.97 -6.49
CA ALA A 152 10.18 -2.57 -6.11
C ALA A 152 9.50 -1.73 -7.20
N LYS A 153 8.53 -0.88 -6.81
CA LYS A 153 7.70 -0.12 -7.76
C LYS A 153 7.38 1.29 -7.26
N HIS A 154 7.11 2.25 -8.16
CA HIS A 154 7.25 2.22 -9.62
C HIS A 154 8.44 3.11 -10.01
N PHE A 155 9.41 2.56 -10.67
CA PHE A 155 10.64 3.25 -11.06
C PHE A 155 10.36 4.22 -12.21
N VAL A 156 10.51 5.56 -12.04
CA VAL A 156 10.91 6.27 -10.85
C VAL A 156 10.26 7.66 -10.79
N GLY A 157 9.85 8.07 -9.58
CA GLY A 157 9.36 9.42 -9.34
C GLY A 157 7.83 9.59 -9.37
N ASP A 158 7.08 8.49 -9.41
CA ASP A 158 5.60 8.48 -9.42
C ASP A 158 4.97 9.25 -8.26
N GLY A 159 5.56 9.20 -7.06
CA GLY A 159 5.11 9.98 -5.89
C GLY A 159 5.45 11.47 -5.94
N GLY A 160 6.20 11.95 -6.96
CA GLY A 160 6.63 13.33 -7.13
C GLY A 160 6.02 14.04 -8.33
N THR A 161 4.93 13.54 -8.90
CA THR A 161 4.29 14.13 -10.06
C THR A 161 3.67 15.49 -9.76
N HIS A 162 3.68 16.37 -10.75
CA HIS A 162 3.15 17.73 -10.62
C HIS A 162 1.68 17.71 -10.18
N LYS A 163 1.38 18.39 -9.06
CA LYS A 163 0.06 18.46 -8.42
C LYS A 163 -0.50 17.10 -7.97
N GLY A 164 0.35 16.10 -7.76
CA GLY A 164 -0.09 14.77 -7.35
C GLY A 164 -0.97 14.05 -8.39
N LEU A 165 -0.82 14.36 -9.67
CA LEU A 165 -1.60 13.71 -10.71
C LEU A 165 -1.05 12.31 -10.99
N ASN A 166 -1.87 11.29 -10.85
CA ASN A 166 -1.46 9.91 -11.17
C ASN A 166 -1.08 9.78 -12.65
N GLU A 167 -0.01 9.04 -12.95
CA GLU A 167 0.59 8.94 -14.29
C GLU A 167 1.10 10.29 -14.88
N GLY A 168 1.18 11.33 -14.04
CA GLY A 168 1.60 12.66 -14.44
C GLY A 168 3.10 12.82 -14.71
N ASP A 169 3.56 14.04 -14.82
CA ASP A 169 4.97 14.38 -15.07
C ASP A 169 5.69 14.78 -13.78
N THR A 170 6.82 14.16 -13.51
CA THR A 170 7.72 14.51 -12.41
C THR A 170 8.74 15.50 -12.92
N ILE A 171 8.65 16.75 -12.45
CA ILE A 171 9.49 17.86 -12.92
C ILE A 171 10.57 18.13 -11.89
N LEU A 172 11.72 17.50 -12.06
CA LEU A 172 12.87 17.59 -11.14
C LEU A 172 14.19 17.55 -11.90
N SER A 173 15.25 18.11 -11.27
CA SER A 173 16.62 17.83 -11.69
C SER A 173 16.95 16.33 -11.55
N TYR A 174 17.96 15.86 -12.28
CA TYR A 174 18.43 14.47 -12.11
C TYR A 174 18.96 14.23 -10.69
N GLU A 175 19.65 15.20 -10.11
CA GLU A 175 20.18 15.13 -8.75
C GLU A 175 19.06 14.95 -7.70
N ASP A 176 17.97 15.70 -7.84
CA ASP A 176 16.81 15.57 -6.94
C ASP A 176 16.05 14.26 -7.17
N LEU A 177 15.92 13.83 -8.43
CA LEU A 177 15.33 12.52 -8.75
C LEU A 177 16.12 11.38 -8.10
N GLU A 178 17.47 11.43 -8.21
CA GLU A 178 18.37 10.45 -7.60
C GLU A 178 18.27 10.48 -6.07
N ARG A 179 18.35 11.66 -5.48
CA ARG A 179 18.36 11.85 -4.03
C ARG A 179 17.04 11.52 -3.36
N ILE A 180 15.91 11.87 -3.98
CA ILE A 180 14.58 11.72 -3.37
C ILE A 180 13.94 10.39 -3.76
N HIS A 181 13.84 10.13 -5.06
CA HIS A 181 12.99 9.05 -5.57
C HIS A 181 13.75 7.77 -5.93
N MET A 182 15.07 7.86 -6.29
CA MET A 182 15.85 6.65 -6.57
C MET A 182 16.48 6.03 -5.30
N ALA A 183 16.73 6.83 -4.27
CA ALA A 183 17.41 6.34 -3.06
C ALA A 183 16.76 5.08 -2.44
N PRO A 184 15.42 4.93 -2.32
CA PRO A 184 14.83 3.71 -1.81
C PRO A 184 15.10 2.47 -2.67
N TYR A 185 15.27 2.64 -3.99
CA TYR A 185 15.59 1.52 -4.89
C TYR A 185 17.01 1.00 -4.67
N LEU A 186 17.95 1.86 -4.25
CA LEU A 186 19.30 1.43 -3.89
C LEU A 186 19.27 0.45 -2.71
N ASP A 187 18.42 0.72 -1.71
CA ASP A 187 18.23 -0.18 -0.58
C ASP A 187 17.58 -1.50 -1.03
N CYS A 188 16.56 -1.46 -1.88
CA CYS A 188 15.95 -2.67 -2.44
C CYS A 188 16.96 -3.50 -3.25
N ILE A 189 17.78 -2.86 -4.08
CA ILE A 189 18.82 -3.51 -4.90
C ILE A 189 19.87 -4.17 -4.00
N SER A 190 20.33 -3.48 -2.96
CA SER A 190 21.30 -4.04 -2.00
C SER A 190 20.73 -5.23 -1.21
N GLN A 191 19.41 -5.27 -1.02
CA GLN A 191 18.70 -6.39 -0.38
C GLN A 191 18.38 -7.54 -1.36
N GLY A 192 18.86 -7.46 -2.60
CA GLY A 192 18.68 -8.52 -3.59
C GLY A 192 17.30 -8.59 -4.21
N VAL A 193 16.57 -7.47 -4.32
CA VAL A 193 15.25 -7.45 -4.97
C VAL A 193 15.28 -8.10 -6.35
N GLY A 194 14.32 -8.98 -6.62
CA GLY A 194 14.31 -9.77 -7.86
C GLY A 194 13.90 -8.97 -9.08
N THR A 195 13.02 -7.99 -8.93
CA THR A 195 12.44 -7.25 -10.04
C THR A 195 12.18 -5.80 -9.70
N ILE A 196 12.13 -4.95 -10.74
CA ILE A 196 11.74 -3.55 -10.63
C ILE A 196 10.69 -3.26 -11.70
N MET A 197 9.57 -2.63 -11.30
CA MET A 197 8.50 -2.22 -12.21
C MET A 197 8.64 -0.76 -12.58
N VAL A 198 8.51 -0.48 -13.87
CA VAL A 198 8.61 0.89 -14.42
C VAL A 198 7.32 1.65 -14.15
N SER A 199 7.41 2.93 -13.83
CA SER A 199 6.25 3.78 -13.60
C SER A 199 5.56 4.22 -14.90
N TYR A 200 4.24 4.40 -14.84
CA TYR A 200 3.45 5.04 -15.90
C TYR A 200 3.80 6.51 -16.12
N SER A 201 4.36 7.18 -15.12
CA SER A 201 4.65 8.61 -15.13
C SER A 201 5.73 8.97 -16.17
N SER A 202 5.88 10.25 -16.38
CA SER A 202 7.00 10.83 -17.12
C SER A 202 7.97 11.56 -16.20
N TRP A 203 9.19 11.76 -16.66
CA TRP A 203 10.17 12.65 -16.05
C TRP A 203 10.58 13.71 -17.06
N ASN A 204 10.34 14.99 -16.71
CA ASN A 204 10.59 16.16 -17.56
C ASN A 204 10.03 15.97 -18.98
N GLY A 205 8.77 15.53 -19.07
CA GLY A 205 8.03 15.33 -20.30
C GLY A 205 8.34 14.05 -21.09
N ARG A 206 9.27 13.20 -20.64
CA ARG A 206 9.57 11.92 -21.29
C ARG A 206 9.05 10.74 -20.47
N GLN A 207 8.19 9.94 -21.08
CA GLN A 207 7.61 8.75 -20.44
C GLN A 207 8.68 7.73 -20.04
N LEU A 208 8.55 7.16 -18.84
CA LEU A 208 9.57 6.30 -18.25
C LEU A 208 9.75 4.98 -19.00
N HIS A 209 8.67 4.40 -19.55
CA HIS A 209 8.77 3.19 -20.40
C HIS A 209 9.52 3.42 -21.71
N ALA A 210 9.76 4.68 -22.11
CA ALA A 210 10.57 5.06 -23.26
C ALA A 210 11.95 5.62 -22.87
N HIS A 211 12.33 5.53 -21.60
CA HIS A 211 13.47 6.27 -21.07
C HIS A 211 14.75 5.42 -20.95
N HIS A 212 15.43 5.20 -22.08
CA HIS A 212 16.65 4.39 -22.15
C HIS A 212 17.71 4.78 -21.11
N PHE A 213 17.99 6.08 -20.93
CA PHE A 213 18.96 6.55 -19.94
C PHE A 213 18.64 6.03 -18.54
N LEU A 214 17.38 6.15 -18.07
CA LEU A 214 17.02 5.71 -16.73
C LEU A 214 16.96 4.19 -16.58
N LEU A 215 16.41 3.48 -17.58
CA LEU A 215 16.21 2.03 -17.48
C LEU A 215 17.47 1.22 -17.80
N THR A 216 18.29 1.69 -18.75
CA THR A 216 19.49 0.96 -19.17
C THR A 216 20.73 1.55 -18.51
N GLU A 217 21.08 2.82 -18.80
CA GLU A 217 22.36 3.39 -18.37
C GLU A 217 22.41 3.58 -16.85
N VAL A 218 21.30 4.05 -16.21
CA VAL A 218 21.25 4.23 -14.76
C VAL A 218 20.96 2.91 -14.06
N LEU A 219 19.78 2.31 -14.27
CA LEU A 219 19.33 1.17 -13.47
C LEU A 219 20.17 -0.08 -13.71
N LYS A 220 20.36 -0.50 -14.97
CA LYS A 220 21.04 -1.76 -15.29
C LYS A 220 22.56 -1.64 -15.24
N GLU A 221 23.14 -0.51 -15.72
CA GLU A 221 24.58 -0.34 -15.83
C GLU A 221 25.17 0.34 -14.60
N LYS A 222 24.77 1.61 -14.29
CA LYS A 222 25.34 2.38 -13.17
C LYS A 222 25.03 1.74 -11.81
N LEU A 223 23.76 1.36 -11.56
CA LEU A 223 23.32 0.73 -10.30
C LEU A 223 23.56 -0.78 -10.28
N GLY A 224 23.90 -1.37 -11.42
CA GLY A 224 24.28 -2.77 -11.54
C GLY A 224 23.13 -3.76 -11.33
N PHE A 225 21.87 -3.35 -11.49
CA PHE A 225 20.70 -4.22 -11.28
C PHE A 225 20.70 -5.41 -12.25
N LYS A 226 20.67 -6.64 -11.74
CA LYS A 226 20.77 -7.90 -12.48
C LYS A 226 19.46 -8.72 -12.50
N GLY A 227 18.42 -8.28 -11.79
CA GLY A 227 17.07 -8.80 -11.96
C GLY A 227 16.43 -8.33 -13.27
N PHE A 228 15.15 -8.62 -13.49
CA PHE A 228 14.46 -8.12 -14.67
C PHE A 228 13.62 -6.86 -14.38
N VAL A 229 13.53 -6.02 -15.40
CA VAL A 229 12.67 -4.83 -15.42
C VAL A 229 11.35 -5.20 -16.07
N ILE A 230 10.24 -5.00 -15.35
CA ILE A 230 8.88 -5.27 -15.84
C ILE A 230 8.13 -3.97 -16.12
N SER A 231 7.33 -3.93 -17.19
CA SER A 231 6.40 -2.83 -17.38
C SER A 231 5.24 -2.90 -16.40
N ASP A 232 4.56 -1.79 -16.18
CA ASP A 232 3.26 -1.80 -15.53
C ASP A 232 2.15 -2.28 -16.50
N TRP A 233 0.92 -2.47 -16.01
CA TRP A 233 -0.22 -3.02 -16.74
C TRP A 233 -0.58 -2.16 -17.96
N GLU A 234 -0.52 -2.77 -19.16
CA GLU A 234 -0.80 -2.10 -20.45
C GLU A 234 -0.05 -0.77 -20.65
N ALA A 235 1.09 -0.58 -19.98
CA ALA A 235 1.83 0.67 -20.01
C ALA A 235 2.37 1.04 -21.38
N LEU A 236 2.63 0.06 -22.25
CA LEU A 236 3.14 0.32 -23.59
C LEU A 236 2.12 1.09 -24.44
N ASP A 237 0.82 0.88 -24.23
CA ASP A 237 -0.22 1.61 -24.95
C ASP A 237 -0.14 3.13 -24.72
N ARG A 238 0.38 3.54 -23.56
CA ARG A 238 0.53 4.94 -23.16
C ARG A 238 1.64 5.68 -23.93
N LEU A 239 2.51 4.94 -24.62
CA LEU A 239 3.58 5.52 -25.44
C LEU A 239 3.08 6.13 -26.77
N SER A 240 1.80 6.00 -27.09
CA SER A 240 1.19 6.61 -28.28
C SER A 240 -0.12 7.31 -27.96
N LYS A 241 -0.46 8.29 -28.78
CA LYS A 241 -1.76 8.99 -28.71
C LYS A 241 -2.43 8.95 -30.09
N PRO A 242 -3.69 8.44 -30.20
CA PRO A 242 -4.46 7.78 -29.14
C PRO A 242 -3.75 6.55 -28.57
N LEU A 243 -4.14 6.12 -27.35
CA LEU A 243 -3.51 4.99 -26.65
C LEU A 243 -3.44 3.74 -27.54
N GLY A 244 -2.26 3.17 -27.68
CA GLY A 244 -2.02 1.97 -28.48
C GLY A 244 -2.20 2.14 -29.99
N SER A 245 -2.33 3.36 -30.52
CA SER A 245 -2.54 3.62 -31.97
C SER A 245 -1.39 3.16 -32.87
N ASN A 246 -0.19 3.03 -32.32
CA ASN A 246 0.99 2.50 -33.00
C ASN A 246 1.70 1.49 -32.08
N TYR A 247 1.01 0.38 -31.79
CA TYR A 247 1.42 -0.57 -30.76
C TYR A 247 2.79 -1.20 -31.04
N ARG A 248 3.09 -1.55 -32.29
CA ARG A 248 4.41 -2.09 -32.68
C ARG A 248 5.56 -1.12 -32.32
N ARG A 249 5.38 0.18 -32.61
CA ARG A 249 6.36 1.19 -32.22
C ARG A 249 6.47 1.31 -30.70
N CYS A 250 5.36 1.19 -29.97
CA CYS A 250 5.39 1.19 -28.52
C CYS A 250 6.20 0.01 -27.98
N VAL A 251 6.01 -1.18 -28.56
CA VAL A 251 6.80 -2.38 -28.22
C VAL A 251 8.29 -2.15 -28.48
N SER A 252 8.64 -1.69 -29.69
CA SER A 252 10.03 -1.37 -30.05
C SER A 252 10.65 -0.37 -29.07
N THR A 253 9.95 0.71 -28.79
CA THR A 253 10.43 1.78 -27.90
C THR A 253 10.69 1.27 -26.48
N ALA A 254 9.74 0.55 -25.88
CA ALA A 254 9.86 0.10 -24.50
C ALA A 254 10.93 -1.00 -24.33
N VAL A 255 10.97 -1.97 -25.25
CA VAL A 255 11.95 -3.07 -25.18
C VAL A 255 13.37 -2.52 -25.37
N ASN A 256 13.59 -1.65 -26.35
CA ASN A 256 14.89 -1.00 -26.60
C ASN A 256 15.27 -0.03 -25.46
N ALA A 257 14.32 0.55 -24.74
CA ALA A 257 14.60 1.36 -23.56
C ALA A 257 15.13 0.55 -22.38
N GLY A 258 14.88 -0.76 -22.33
CA GLY A 258 15.39 -1.63 -21.26
C GLY A 258 14.35 -2.47 -20.54
N THR A 259 13.06 -2.44 -20.94
CA THR A 259 12.01 -3.31 -20.39
C THR A 259 12.26 -4.75 -20.81
N ASP A 260 12.33 -5.67 -19.84
CA ASP A 260 12.63 -7.09 -20.09
C ASP A 260 11.35 -7.94 -20.18
N MET A 261 10.38 -7.67 -19.31
CA MET A 261 9.08 -8.35 -19.26
C MET A 261 7.96 -7.32 -19.42
N VAL A 262 7.02 -7.61 -20.33
CA VAL A 262 5.89 -6.71 -20.59
C VAL A 262 4.63 -7.27 -19.99
N MET A 263 3.96 -6.46 -19.15
CA MET A 263 2.66 -6.79 -18.59
C MET A 263 1.56 -6.43 -19.58
N VAL A 264 1.29 -7.39 -20.47
CA VAL A 264 0.32 -7.24 -21.56
C VAL A 264 -1.04 -7.71 -21.07
N GLY A 265 -2.01 -6.84 -20.90
CA GLY A 265 -3.35 -7.21 -20.47
C GLY A 265 -4.03 -8.15 -21.49
N GLN A 266 -4.66 -7.60 -22.50
CA GLN A 266 -5.46 -8.39 -23.45
C GLN A 266 -4.80 -8.60 -24.83
N LYS A 267 -3.80 -7.80 -25.19
CA LYS A 267 -3.16 -7.80 -26.53
C LYS A 267 -2.00 -8.79 -26.67
N HIS A 268 -1.96 -9.88 -25.89
CA HIS A 268 -0.80 -10.79 -25.87
C HIS A 268 -0.44 -11.39 -27.24
N ARG A 269 -1.43 -11.68 -28.10
CA ARG A 269 -1.18 -12.21 -29.47
C ARG A 269 -0.56 -11.15 -30.39
N GLU A 270 -1.05 -9.91 -30.29
CA GLU A 270 -0.50 -8.78 -31.05
C GLU A 270 0.93 -8.48 -30.58
N PHE A 271 1.16 -8.44 -29.27
CA PHE A 271 2.48 -8.27 -28.67
C PHE A 271 3.48 -9.31 -29.19
N MET A 272 3.14 -10.60 -29.13
CA MET A 272 4.02 -11.67 -29.63
C MET A 272 4.33 -11.50 -31.12
N LYS A 273 3.32 -11.23 -31.94
CA LYS A 273 3.49 -11.01 -33.40
C LYS A 273 4.42 -9.84 -33.69
N ASP A 274 4.21 -8.72 -32.99
CA ASP A 274 5.00 -7.51 -33.19
C ASP A 274 6.43 -7.67 -32.65
N LEU A 275 6.63 -8.29 -31.49
CA LEU A 275 7.96 -8.56 -30.96
C LEU A 275 8.78 -9.47 -31.86
N ILE A 276 8.18 -10.54 -32.41
CA ILE A 276 8.84 -11.44 -33.37
C ILE A 276 9.26 -10.65 -34.60
N PHE A 277 8.34 -9.88 -35.20
CA PHE A 277 8.63 -9.06 -36.38
C PHE A 277 9.78 -8.06 -36.12
N LEU A 278 9.77 -7.40 -34.97
CA LEU A 278 10.80 -6.40 -34.62
C LEU A 278 12.18 -7.05 -34.37
N ALA A 279 12.21 -8.26 -33.83
CA ALA A 279 13.45 -9.04 -33.68
C ALA A 279 13.98 -9.54 -35.03
N GLU A 280 13.11 -10.08 -35.90
CA GLU A 280 13.47 -10.57 -37.22
C GLU A 280 13.93 -9.46 -38.16
N SER A 281 13.33 -8.26 -38.06
CA SER A 281 13.75 -7.08 -38.85
C SER A 281 15.03 -6.43 -38.33
N GLY A 282 15.51 -6.80 -37.12
CA GLY A 282 16.67 -6.21 -36.47
C GLY A 282 16.40 -4.85 -35.82
N GLU A 283 15.15 -4.39 -35.78
CA GLU A 283 14.77 -3.15 -35.06
C GLU A 283 14.93 -3.30 -33.55
N ILE A 284 14.68 -4.50 -33.01
CA ILE A 284 15.13 -4.91 -31.68
C ILE A 284 16.29 -5.89 -31.87
N PRO A 285 17.53 -5.52 -31.49
CA PRO A 285 18.67 -6.41 -31.62
C PRO A 285 18.49 -7.69 -30.80
N MET A 286 18.92 -8.85 -31.33
CA MET A 286 18.90 -10.12 -30.59
C MET A 286 19.63 -10.04 -29.25
N THR A 287 20.70 -9.27 -29.16
CA THR A 287 21.43 -9.01 -27.90
C THR A 287 20.53 -8.39 -26.81
N ARG A 288 19.52 -7.58 -27.22
CA ARG A 288 18.53 -7.02 -26.28
C ARG A 288 17.55 -8.10 -25.82
N ILE A 289 17.13 -8.97 -26.73
CA ILE A 289 16.27 -10.13 -26.40
C ILE A 289 17.02 -11.10 -25.47
N ASP A 290 18.27 -11.40 -25.78
CA ASP A 290 19.12 -12.30 -24.97
C ASP A 290 19.30 -11.75 -23.52
N ASP A 291 19.56 -10.44 -23.37
CA ASP A 291 19.65 -9.80 -22.04
C ASP A 291 18.31 -9.91 -21.27
N ALA A 292 17.17 -9.70 -21.93
CA ALA A 292 15.86 -9.85 -21.28
C ALA A 292 15.62 -11.31 -20.84
N VAL A 293 15.87 -12.26 -21.72
CA VAL A 293 15.70 -13.68 -21.43
C VAL A 293 16.61 -14.14 -20.30
N GLU A 294 17.88 -13.74 -20.33
CA GLU A 294 18.85 -14.07 -19.27
C GLU A 294 18.38 -13.54 -17.91
N ARG A 295 17.92 -12.31 -17.83
CA ARG A 295 17.43 -11.71 -16.57
C ARG A 295 16.17 -12.41 -16.04
N ILE A 296 15.22 -12.70 -16.92
CA ILE A 296 13.98 -13.43 -16.56
C ILE A 296 14.32 -14.85 -16.08
N LEU A 297 15.17 -15.57 -16.79
CA LEU A 297 15.57 -16.92 -16.41
C LEU A 297 16.36 -16.91 -15.09
N ARG A 298 17.26 -15.95 -14.90
CA ARG A 298 18.00 -15.80 -13.63
C ARG A 298 17.05 -15.72 -12.45
N VAL A 299 16.01 -14.86 -12.52
CA VAL A 299 15.02 -14.74 -11.45
C VAL A 299 14.23 -16.05 -11.28
N LYS A 300 13.84 -16.73 -12.36
CA LYS A 300 13.14 -18.01 -12.28
C LYS A 300 13.99 -19.12 -11.62
N PHE A 301 15.29 -19.15 -11.91
CA PHE A 301 16.22 -20.10 -11.23
C PHE A 301 16.39 -19.75 -9.75
N VAL A 302 16.59 -18.47 -9.42
CA VAL A 302 16.67 -18.00 -8.03
C VAL A 302 15.40 -18.32 -7.26
N ALA A 303 14.22 -18.22 -7.91
CA ALA A 303 12.94 -18.57 -7.34
C ALA A 303 12.71 -20.09 -7.16
N GLY A 304 13.63 -20.93 -7.63
CA GLY A 304 13.50 -22.40 -7.55
C GLY A 304 12.32 -22.95 -8.36
N LEU A 305 11.89 -22.24 -9.40
CA LEU A 305 10.70 -22.62 -10.17
C LEU A 305 10.89 -23.90 -10.99
N PHE A 306 12.13 -24.21 -11.37
CA PHE A 306 12.44 -25.43 -12.12
C PHE A 306 12.41 -26.68 -11.22
N GLU A 307 12.78 -26.53 -9.95
CA GLU A 307 12.79 -27.58 -8.94
C GLU A 307 11.42 -27.74 -8.26
N TYR A 308 10.73 -26.62 -8.01
CA TYR A 308 9.48 -26.57 -7.24
C TYR A 308 8.43 -25.73 -7.95
N PRO A 309 7.91 -26.17 -9.11
CA PRO A 309 6.98 -25.37 -9.90
C PRO A 309 5.57 -25.27 -9.30
N PHE A 310 5.16 -26.22 -8.45
CA PHE A 310 3.80 -26.33 -7.92
C PHE A 310 3.66 -25.78 -6.50
N ALA A 311 2.40 -25.54 -6.11
CA ALA A 311 2.04 -25.07 -4.79
C ALA A 311 2.41 -26.05 -3.68
N ASP A 312 2.87 -25.53 -2.55
CA ASP A 312 3.06 -26.31 -1.32
C ASP A 312 1.79 -26.25 -0.48
N ARG A 313 0.98 -27.31 -0.55
CA ARG A 313 -0.31 -27.39 0.15
C ARG A 313 -0.19 -27.41 1.67
N SER A 314 0.98 -27.70 2.22
CA SER A 314 1.21 -27.66 3.67
C SER A 314 1.13 -26.25 4.25
N LEU A 315 1.20 -25.20 3.40
CA LEU A 315 1.08 -23.81 3.82
C LEU A 315 -0.38 -23.32 3.93
N LEU A 316 -1.37 -24.12 3.52
CA LEU A 316 -2.77 -23.66 3.54
C LEU A 316 -3.28 -23.32 4.94
N ASP A 317 -2.83 -24.01 5.97
CA ASP A 317 -3.24 -23.78 7.36
C ASP A 317 -2.65 -22.50 7.98
N ILE A 318 -1.66 -21.90 7.30
CA ILE A 318 -1.02 -20.67 7.81
C ILE A 318 -1.79 -19.40 7.37
N VAL A 319 -2.66 -19.53 6.37
CA VAL A 319 -3.40 -18.41 5.80
C VAL A 319 -4.39 -17.85 6.83
N GLY A 320 -4.27 -16.56 7.15
CA GLY A 320 -5.10 -15.90 8.15
C GLY A 320 -4.98 -16.50 9.54
N CYS A 321 -3.87 -17.20 9.86
CA CYS A 321 -3.67 -17.82 11.17
C CYS A 321 -3.55 -16.75 12.27
N LYS A 322 -3.76 -17.20 13.52
CA LYS A 322 -3.74 -16.34 14.70
C LYS A 322 -2.46 -15.50 14.80
N LEU A 323 -1.29 -16.08 14.50
CA LEU A 323 -0.01 -15.35 14.58
C LEU A 323 0.06 -14.18 13.57
N HIS A 324 -0.43 -14.38 12.35
CA HIS A 324 -0.46 -13.31 11.35
C HIS A 324 -1.46 -12.21 11.73
N ARG A 325 -2.63 -12.59 12.27
CA ARG A 325 -3.62 -11.61 12.74
C ARG A 325 -3.14 -10.83 13.95
N GLU A 326 -2.45 -11.48 14.90
CA GLU A 326 -1.81 -10.79 16.02
C GLU A 326 -0.73 -9.81 15.57
N LEU A 327 0.05 -10.16 14.52
CA LEU A 327 1.02 -9.26 13.90
C LEU A 327 0.32 -8.06 13.24
N ALA A 328 -0.80 -8.29 12.54
CA ALA A 328 -1.59 -7.21 11.96
C ALA A 328 -2.20 -6.30 13.03
N ARG A 329 -2.74 -6.87 14.13
CA ARG A 329 -3.21 -6.12 15.30
C ARG A 329 -2.09 -5.27 15.92
N GLU A 330 -0.86 -5.82 16.06
CA GLU A 330 0.33 -5.05 16.48
C GLU A 330 0.61 -3.89 15.53
N ALA A 331 0.56 -4.14 14.22
CA ALA A 331 0.80 -3.11 13.20
C ALA A 331 -0.24 -1.98 13.28
N VAL A 332 -1.52 -2.31 13.50
CA VAL A 332 -2.57 -1.31 13.72
C VAL A 332 -2.26 -0.46 14.94
N ARG A 333 -2.00 -1.06 16.11
CA ARG A 333 -1.65 -0.32 17.35
C ARG A 333 -0.53 0.69 17.13
N LYS A 334 0.53 0.26 16.45
CA LYS A 334 1.72 1.10 16.21
C LYS A 334 1.52 2.16 15.13
N SER A 335 0.54 2.00 14.24
CA SER A 335 0.28 2.94 13.13
C SER A 335 -0.62 4.12 13.51
N LEU A 336 -1.42 3.99 14.57
CA LEU A 336 -2.35 5.03 14.99
C LEU A 336 -1.61 6.29 15.45
N VAL A 337 -1.99 7.44 14.93
CA VAL A 337 -1.42 8.73 15.31
C VAL A 337 -2.47 9.57 16.04
N LEU A 338 -2.19 9.89 17.31
CA LEU A 338 -3.04 10.77 18.10
C LEU A 338 -2.74 12.23 17.75
N LEU A 339 -3.72 12.93 17.18
CA LEU A 339 -3.59 14.32 16.74
C LEU A 339 -4.16 15.31 17.76
N LYS A 340 -5.17 14.89 18.53
CA LYS A 340 -5.78 15.70 19.58
C LYS A 340 -6.27 14.82 20.72
N ASN A 341 -6.07 15.26 21.97
CA ASN A 341 -6.55 14.58 23.19
C ASN A 341 -7.06 15.57 24.23
N GLY A 342 -8.36 15.88 24.19
CA GLY A 342 -9.05 16.85 25.04
C GLY A 342 -9.12 18.26 24.44
N LYS A 343 -10.18 19.00 24.80
CA LYS A 343 -10.30 20.45 24.55
C LYS A 343 -9.39 21.25 25.49
N ASP A 344 -9.20 20.72 26.70
CA ASP A 344 -8.25 21.19 27.69
C ASP A 344 -7.14 20.14 27.86
N PRO A 345 -5.86 20.45 27.63
CA PRO A 345 -4.76 19.51 27.82
C PRO A 345 -4.67 18.88 29.21
N LYS A 346 -5.26 19.53 30.22
CA LYS A 346 -5.33 19.01 31.60
C LYS A 346 -6.48 18.02 31.81
N LYS A 347 -7.37 17.87 30.82
CA LYS A 347 -8.53 16.98 30.87
C LYS A 347 -8.58 16.16 29.58
N PRO A 348 -7.65 15.23 29.38
CA PRO A 348 -7.63 14.40 28.21
C PRO A 348 -8.90 13.54 28.12
N LEU A 349 -9.34 13.25 26.90
CA LEU A 349 -10.43 12.30 26.66
C LEU A 349 -9.95 10.84 26.73
N LEU A 350 -8.76 10.59 26.21
CA LEU A 350 -8.16 9.26 26.16
C LEU A 350 -7.21 9.01 27.34
N PRO A 351 -7.18 7.76 27.86
CA PRO A 351 -7.94 6.60 27.42
C PRO A 351 -9.43 6.70 27.77
N LEU A 352 -10.29 6.08 26.95
CA LEU A 352 -11.74 6.02 27.19
C LEU A 352 -12.07 5.10 28.38
N ASP A 353 -13.12 5.46 29.12
CA ASP A 353 -13.59 4.69 30.27
C ASP A 353 -14.42 3.48 29.81
N ARG A 354 -13.92 2.26 30.04
CA ARG A 354 -14.62 1.01 29.75
C ARG A 354 -15.83 0.76 30.66
N SER A 355 -15.93 1.44 31.80
CA SER A 355 -17.07 1.33 32.72
C SER A 355 -18.21 2.30 32.39
N ALA A 356 -18.11 3.02 31.29
CA ALA A 356 -19.15 3.91 30.81
C ALA A 356 -20.46 3.16 30.63
N LYS A 357 -21.59 3.69 31.14
CA LYS A 357 -22.87 2.99 31.06
C LYS A 357 -23.46 2.95 29.66
N LYS A 358 -23.25 4.03 28.91
CA LYS A 358 -23.83 4.20 27.58
C LYS A 358 -22.91 5.01 26.68
N ILE A 359 -22.67 4.51 25.47
CA ILE A 359 -21.84 5.17 24.47
C ILE A 359 -22.53 5.19 23.11
N LEU A 360 -22.19 6.20 22.32
CA LEU A 360 -22.60 6.29 20.91
C LEU A 360 -21.43 5.92 20.01
N VAL A 361 -21.64 5.01 19.07
CA VAL A 361 -20.75 4.77 17.94
C VAL A 361 -21.45 5.25 16.68
N ALA A 362 -20.77 6.07 15.88
CA ALA A 362 -21.35 6.68 14.70
C ALA A 362 -20.34 6.74 13.53
N GLY A 363 -20.85 7.12 12.37
CA GLY A 363 -20.05 7.33 11.15
C GLY A 363 -20.09 6.16 10.18
N THR A 364 -19.72 6.46 8.95
CA THR A 364 -19.82 5.55 7.81
C THR A 364 -18.83 4.38 7.88
N HIS A 365 -17.74 4.53 8.67
CA HIS A 365 -16.63 3.60 8.73
C HIS A 365 -16.62 2.71 9.98
N ALA A 366 -17.53 2.92 10.92
CA ALA A 366 -17.54 2.16 12.17
C ALA A 366 -17.81 0.66 11.97
N ASP A 367 -18.71 0.31 11.04
CA ASP A 367 -19.09 -1.08 10.73
C ASP A 367 -18.95 -1.39 9.23
N ASP A 368 -17.76 -1.06 8.68
CA ASP A 368 -17.45 -1.36 7.28
C ASP A 368 -16.00 -1.81 7.15
N LEU A 369 -15.79 -3.12 7.00
CA LEU A 369 -14.47 -3.72 6.90
C LEU A 369 -13.76 -3.34 5.59
N GLY A 370 -14.51 -3.17 4.52
CA GLY A 370 -13.96 -2.77 3.23
C GLY A 370 -13.42 -1.34 3.25
N TYR A 371 -14.14 -0.42 3.87
CA TYR A 371 -13.66 0.95 4.08
C TYR A 371 -12.43 0.98 5.00
N GLN A 372 -12.44 0.14 6.03
CA GLN A 372 -11.29 -0.01 6.94
C GLN A 372 -10.03 -0.53 6.23
N CYS A 373 -10.18 -1.45 5.28
CA CYS A 373 -9.06 -1.99 4.50
C CYS A 373 -8.59 -1.07 3.37
N GLY A 374 -9.51 -0.34 2.72
CA GLY A 374 -9.19 0.56 1.61
C GLY A 374 -9.00 -0.13 0.26
N GLY A 375 -8.36 0.57 -0.67
CA GLY A 375 -8.09 0.10 -2.01
C GLY A 375 -7.22 -1.17 -2.07
N TRP A 376 -7.15 -1.81 -3.22
CA TRP A 376 -6.46 -3.07 -3.48
C TRP A 376 -7.03 -4.30 -2.76
N THR A 377 -7.95 -4.14 -1.82
CA THR A 377 -8.47 -5.24 -1.01
C THR A 377 -9.61 -5.96 -1.70
N ILE A 378 -9.42 -7.25 -2.02
CA ILE A 378 -10.32 -8.16 -2.76
C ILE A 378 -10.56 -7.72 -4.21
N ALA A 379 -10.79 -6.45 -4.45
CA ALA A 379 -10.90 -5.83 -5.76
C ALA A 379 -9.91 -4.68 -5.90
N TRP A 380 -9.56 -4.32 -7.12
CA TRP A 380 -8.60 -3.24 -7.41
C TRP A 380 -8.92 -1.93 -6.67
N ASN A 381 -10.14 -1.41 -6.79
CA ASN A 381 -10.56 -0.22 -6.05
C ASN A 381 -10.86 -0.47 -4.58
N GLY A 382 -10.92 -1.71 -4.12
CA GLY A 382 -11.57 -2.05 -2.87
C GLY A 382 -13.10 -2.04 -2.99
N MET A 383 -13.80 -2.26 -1.89
CA MET A 383 -15.26 -2.36 -1.83
C MET A 383 -15.74 -1.98 -0.44
N SER A 384 -17.02 -1.59 -0.28
CA SER A 384 -17.69 -1.45 1.00
C SER A 384 -18.21 -2.79 1.53
N GLY A 385 -18.35 -2.92 2.84
CA GLY A 385 -18.99 -4.04 3.52
C GLY A 385 -18.03 -5.06 4.12
N ARG A 386 -18.56 -6.21 4.53
CA ARG A 386 -17.76 -7.31 5.11
C ARG A 386 -17.18 -8.18 4.00
N ILE A 387 -16.20 -7.65 3.31
CA ILE A 387 -15.61 -8.19 2.07
C ILE A 387 -14.67 -9.38 2.28
N THR A 388 -14.17 -9.57 3.49
CA THR A 388 -13.28 -10.68 3.87
C THR A 388 -13.46 -10.99 5.36
N ILE A 389 -12.63 -11.89 5.92
CA ILE A 389 -12.63 -12.21 7.35
C ILE A 389 -11.82 -11.15 8.10
N GLY A 390 -12.42 -10.54 9.12
CA GLY A 390 -11.79 -9.53 9.96
C GLY A 390 -12.78 -8.94 10.96
N THR A 391 -12.31 -8.00 11.79
CA THR A 391 -13.06 -7.34 12.85
C THR A 391 -13.23 -5.87 12.51
N THR A 392 -14.47 -5.37 12.48
CA THR A 392 -14.74 -3.94 12.28
C THR A 392 -14.45 -3.15 13.56
N ILE A 393 -14.34 -1.83 13.44
CA ILE A 393 -14.18 -0.94 14.60
C ILE A 393 -15.34 -1.13 15.59
N LEU A 394 -16.58 -1.25 15.10
CA LEU A 394 -17.76 -1.47 15.93
C LEU A 394 -17.71 -2.82 16.66
N ASP A 395 -17.33 -3.90 15.95
CA ASP A 395 -17.20 -5.22 16.57
C ASP A 395 -16.15 -5.19 17.67
N ALA A 396 -14.97 -4.60 17.38
CA ALA A 396 -13.89 -4.48 18.34
C ALA A 396 -14.28 -3.64 19.58
N ILE A 397 -15.03 -2.55 19.40
CA ILE A 397 -15.55 -1.73 20.50
C ILE A 397 -16.47 -2.58 21.38
N LYS A 398 -17.44 -3.28 20.80
CA LYS A 398 -18.38 -4.13 21.55
C LYS A 398 -17.66 -5.22 22.34
N GLU A 399 -16.64 -5.83 21.75
CA GLU A 399 -15.83 -6.85 22.45
C GLU A 399 -15.02 -6.26 23.60
N ALA A 400 -14.41 -5.08 23.40
CA ALA A 400 -13.53 -4.45 24.38
C ALA A 400 -14.25 -3.93 25.64
N ILE A 401 -15.52 -3.50 25.51
CA ILE A 401 -16.28 -2.90 26.62
C ILE A 401 -17.14 -3.93 27.37
N GLY A 402 -17.47 -5.05 26.74
CA GLY A 402 -18.32 -6.10 27.33
C GLY A 402 -19.82 -5.76 27.35
N GLU A 403 -20.59 -6.59 28.07
CA GLU A 403 -22.05 -6.57 28.04
C GLU A 403 -22.71 -5.52 28.96
N GLU A 404 -21.97 -4.93 29.90
CA GLU A 404 -22.51 -3.98 30.90
C GLU A 404 -22.70 -2.57 30.34
N THR A 405 -22.06 -2.24 29.23
CA THR A 405 -22.18 -0.95 28.55
C THR A 405 -23.18 -1.00 27.39
N GLU A 406 -24.15 -0.11 27.41
CA GLU A 406 -25.07 0.06 26.30
C GLU A 406 -24.36 0.75 25.12
N VAL A 407 -24.14 0.03 24.03
CA VAL A 407 -23.54 0.55 22.79
C VAL A 407 -24.64 0.83 21.76
N ILE A 408 -24.93 2.10 21.53
CA ILE A 408 -25.82 2.53 20.46
C ILE A 408 -25.00 2.75 19.19
N TYR A 409 -25.37 2.13 18.10
CA TYR A 409 -24.76 2.37 16.80
C TYR A 409 -25.76 2.95 15.82
N GLU A 410 -25.44 4.12 15.30
CA GLU A 410 -26.14 4.75 14.18
C GLU A 410 -25.15 5.34 13.20
N LYS A 411 -25.17 4.88 11.96
CA LYS A 411 -24.28 5.40 10.90
C LYS A 411 -24.39 6.93 10.77
N ILE A 412 -25.60 7.46 10.84
CA ILE A 412 -25.92 8.89 10.89
C ILE A 412 -26.89 9.05 12.06
N PRO A 413 -26.45 9.58 13.21
CA PRO A 413 -27.28 9.68 14.40
C PRO A 413 -28.51 10.55 14.18
N SER A 414 -29.67 10.04 14.63
CA SER A 414 -30.93 10.78 14.55
C SER A 414 -30.98 11.94 15.55
N PRO A 415 -31.76 12.98 15.31
CA PRO A 415 -31.99 14.06 16.28
C PRO A 415 -32.50 13.53 17.65
N ASP A 416 -33.34 12.49 17.64
CA ASP A 416 -33.87 11.88 18.87
C ASP A 416 -32.76 11.18 19.66
N THR A 417 -31.86 10.45 19.00
CA THR A 417 -30.69 9.84 19.62
C THR A 417 -29.77 10.90 20.24
N LEU A 418 -29.50 11.99 19.50
CA LEU A 418 -28.68 13.10 19.97
C LEU A 418 -29.32 13.94 21.07
N ALA A 419 -30.65 13.90 21.22
CA ALA A 419 -31.37 14.55 22.30
C ALA A 419 -31.24 13.79 23.63
N SER A 420 -30.91 12.52 23.61
CA SER A 420 -30.57 11.74 24.80
C SER A 420 -29.31 12.27 25.46
N GLN A 421 -29.37 12.64 26.74
CA GLN A 421 -28.26 13.28 27.47
C GLN A 421 -27.44 12.31 28.34
N ASP A 422 -27.59 11.01 28.15
CA ASP A 422 -27.00 9.97 29.00
C ASP A 422 -25.77 9.27 28.41
N PHE A 423 -25.30 9.72 27.24
CA PHE A 423 -24.05 9.22 26.67
C PHE A 423 -22.82 9.75 27.42
N SER A 424 -21.92 8.85 27.82
CA SER A 424 -20.65 9.22 28.44
C SER A 424 -19.68 9.84 27.43
N PHE A 425 -19.61 9.25 26.24
CA PHE A 425 -18.84 9.73 25.08
C PHE A 425 -19.37 9.13 23.77
N ALA A 426 -18.90 9.70 22.68
CA ALA A 426 -19.14 9.18 21.32
C ALA A 426 -17.83 8.85 20.61
N ILE A 427 -17.85 7.79 19.80
CA ILE A 427 -16.79 7.44 18.84
C ILE A 427 -17.36 7.60 17.44
N VAL A 428 -16.79 8.48 16.64
CA VAL A 428 -17.24 8.78 15.29
C VAL A 428 -16.15 8.35 14.30
N ALA A 429 -16.40 7.27 13.54
CA ALA A 429 -15.49 6.76 12.51
C ALA A 429 -15.96 7.21 11.12
N VAL A 430 -15.18 8.06 10.49
CA VAL A 430 -15.43 8.64 9.15
C VAL A 430 -14.16 8.60 8.30
N GLY A 431 -14.28 8.76 6.98
CA GLY A 431 -13.11 8.74 6.12
C GLY A 431 -13.46 8.63 4.64
N GLU A 432 -12.48 8.21 3.85
CA GLU A 432 -12.60 8.07 2.41
C GLU A 432 -13.21 6.71 2.03
N ASP A 433 -13.96 6.65 0.93
CA ASP A 433 -14.28 5.39 0.26
C ASP A 433 -13.01 4.76 -0.33
N PRO A 434 -13.00 3.44 -0.55
CA PRO A 434 -11.85 2.77 -1.17
C PRO A 434 -11.63 3.23 -2.61
N TYR A 435 -10.39 3.41 -2.97
CA TYR A 435 -9.97 3.78 -4.33
C TYR A 435 -8.59 3.19 -4.64
N ALA A 436 -8.25 3.10 -5.93
CA ALA A 436 -6.92 2.77 -6.39
C ALA A 436 -6.49 3.73 -7.52
N GLU A 437 -5.21 4.04 -7.56
CA GLU A 437 -4.53 4.76 -8.63
C GLU A 437 -5.21 6.11 -8.96
N PHE A 438 -5.48 6.39 -10.25
CA PHE A 438 -6.10 7.63 -10.72
C PHE A 438 -7.50 7.88 -10.15
N ASN A 439 -8.22 6.83 -9.72
CA ASN A 439 -9.53 6.99 -9.10
C ASN A 439 -9.44 7.67 -7.72
N GLY A 440 -8.26 7.68 -7.13
CA GLY A 440 -7.98 8.36 -5.88
C GLY A 440 -7.45 9.79 -6.04
N ASP A 441 -7.15 10.28 -7.25
CA ASP A 441 -6.70 11.65 -7.44
C ASP A 441 -7.78 12.63 -6.96
N ASN A 442 -7.40 13.51 -6.02
CA ASN A 442 -8.36 14.40 -5.37
C ASN A 442 -7.71 15.75 -5.04
N SER A 443 -8.23 16.82 -5.63
CA SER A 443 -7.76 18.18 -5.41
C SER A 443 -8.40 18.88 -4.22
N GLU A 444 -9.51 18.35 -3.66
CA GLU A 444 -10.27 19.00 -2.59
C GLU A 444 -9.92 18.44 -1.21
N LEU A 445 -9.64 17.15 -1.12
CA LEU A 445 -9.24 16.44 0.10
C LEU A 445 -10.19 16.67 1.30
N ALA A 446 -11.48 16.94 1.03
CA ALA A 446 -12.50 17.08 2.07
C ALA A 446 -12.88 15.71 2.65
N ILE A 447 -13.37 15.67 3.90
CA ILE A 447 -13.93 14.46 4.51
C ILE A 447 -15.25 14.14 3.78
N PRO A 448 -15.34 13.00 3.06
CA PRO A 448 -16.53 12.69 2.27
C PRO A 448 -17.73 12.21 3.12
N PHE A 449 -18.84 11.85 2.46
CA PHE A 449 -20.07 11.31 3.08
C PHE A 449 -20.68 12.19 4.16
N ASN A 450 -20.57 13.51 4.01
CA ASN A 450 -20.99 14.47 5.04
C ASN A 450 -20.33 14.21 6.40
N GLY A 451 -19.11 13.68 6.39
CA GLY A 451 -18.38 13.29 7.61
C GLY A 451 -18.20 14.46 8.58
N ALA A 452 -17.91 15.66 8.09
CA ALA A 452 -17.79 16.86 8.92
C ALA A 452 -19.12 17.22 9.63
N ASP A 453 -20.26 17.07 8.95
CA ASP A 453 -21.57 17.34 9.53
C ASP A 453 -21.96 16.29 10.58
N ILE A 454 -21.64 15.00 10.33
CA ILE A 454 -21.84 13.92 11.31
C ILE A 454 -21.02 14.20 12.56
N ILE A 455 -19.71 14.49 12.41
CA ILE A 455 -18.84 14.84 13.54
C ILE A 455 -19.41 16.03 14.31
N SER A 456 -19.76 17.11 13.60
CA SER A 456 -20.26 18.35 14.22
C SER A 456 -21.54 18.13 15.02
N SER A 457 -22.50 17.41 14.45
CA SER A 457 -23.79 17.15 15.12
C SER A 457 -23.65 16.34 16.39
N VAL A 458 -22.73 15.38 16.42
CA VAL A 458 -22.43 14.57 17.60
C VAL A 458 -21.63 15.40 18.63
N ALA A 459 -20.57 16.08 18.21
CA ALA A 459 -19.69 16.84 19.08
C ALA A 459 -20.33 18.07 19.74
N ASP A 460 -21.43 18.56 19.18
CA ASP A 460 -22.26 19.61 19.81
C ASP A 460 -23.00 19.13 21.08
N LYS A 461 -23.13 17.82 21.27
CA LYS A 461 -23.94 17.21 22.34
C LYS A 461 -23.17 16.27 23.27
N ILE A 462 -22.17 15.56 22.74
CA ILE A 462 -21.50 14.46 23.41
C ILE A 462 -19.98 14.63 23.28
N PRO A 463 -19.17 14.42 24.35
CA PRO A 463 -17.72 14.37 24.20
C PRO A 463 -17.32 13.36 23.13
N THR A 464 -16.58 13.81 22.10
CA THR A 464 -16.43 13.04 20.86
C THR A 464 -14.98 12.75 20.52
N LEU A 465 -14.68 11.45 20.34
CA LEU A 465 -13.49 10.93 19.69
C LEU A 465 -13.77 10.71 18.20
N VAL A 466 -12.97 11.31 17.34
CA VAL A 466 -13.00 11.08 15.90
C VAL A 466 -11.89 10.12 15.50
N ILE A 467 -12.23 9.05 14.79
CA ILE A 467 -11.32 8.11 14.15
C ILE A 467 -11.41 8.36 12.64
N LEU A 468 -10.34 8.90 12.07
CA LEU A 468 -10.28 9.23 10.65
C LEU A 468 -9.65 8.07 9.88
N ILE A 469 -10.43 7.44 9.00
CA ILE A 469 -10.00 6.35 8.12
C ILE A 469 -9.73 6.94 6.73
N SER A 470 -8.46 7.17 6.40
CA SER A 470 -8.09 7.80 5.14
C SER A 470 -6.71 7.37 4.66
N GLY A 471 -6.51 7.38 3.35
CA GLY A 471 -5.22 7.06 2.74
C GLY A 471 -4.20 8.21 2.79
N ARG A 472 -4.57 9.36 3.36
CA ARG A 472 -3.81 10.61 3.30
C ARG A 472 -4.37 11.64 4.28
N PRO A 473 -3.65 12.75 4.55
CA PRO A 473 -4.21 13.90 5.23
C PRO A 473 -5.42 14.47 4.48
N LEU A 474 -6.48 14.78 5.21
CA LEU A 474 -7.68 15.46 4.70
C LEU A 474 -7.81 16.84 5.32
N VAL A 475 -8.59 17.72 4.71
CA VAL A 475 -8.92 19.04 5.26
C VAL A 475 -9.69 18.87 6.56
N ILE A 476 -9.18 19.45 7.64
CA ILE A 476 -9.85 19.54 8.93
C ILE A 476 -10.07 21.01 9.24
N GLU A 477 -11.30 21.46 9.08
CA GLU A 477 -11.66 22.84 9.34
C GLU A 477 -11.37 23.24 10.80
N PRO A 478 -10.82 24.42 11.07
CA PRO A 478 -10.48 24.85 12.43
C PRO A 478 -11.65 24.75 13.41
N TRP A 479 -12.85 25.14 12.97
CA TRP A 479 -14.06 25.07 13.79
C TRP A 479 -14.43 23.63 14.16
N LEU A 480 -14.15 22.65 13.28
CA LEU A 480 -14.40 21.22 13.54
C LEU A 480 -13.39 20.71 14.56
N LEU A 481 -12.12 21.06 14.40
CA LEU A 481 -11.06 20.68 15.33
C LEU A 481 -11.32 21.25 16.74
N GLU A 482 -11.87 22.46 16.86
CA GLU A 482 -12.26 23.05 18.15
C GLU A 482 -13.39 22.29 18.84
N LYS A 483 -14.38 21.77 18.07
CA LYS A 483 -15.57 21.10 18.61
C LYS A 483 -15.26 19.72 19.21
N ILE A 484 -14.39 18.94 18.58
CA ILE A 484 -14.11 17.55 18.98
C ILE A 484 -13.18 17.47 20.18
N ASP A 485 -13.26 16.39 20.96
CA ASP A 485 -12.42 16.16 22.13
C ASP A 485 -11.19 15.31 21.81
N GLY A 486 -11.25 14.44 20.83
CA GLY A 486 -10.12 13.63 20.38
C GLY A 486 -10.11 13.43 18.87
N LEU A 487 -8.91 13.30 18.29
CA LEU A 487 -8.72 13.01 16.87
C LEU A 487 -7.58 12.02 16.67
N ILE A 488 -7.87 10.94 15.97
CA ILE A 488 -6.90 9.91 15.60
C ILE A 488 -6.86 9.80 14.08
N ALA A 489 -5.67 9.85 13.49
CA ALA A 489 -5.43 9.36 12.14
C ALA A 489 -5.17 7.86 12.22
N ALA A 490 -6.12 7.06 11.76
CA ALA A 490 -6.02 5.59 11.76
C ALA A 490 -5.58 5.03 10.41
N TRP A 491 -5.44 5.88 9.41
CA TRP A 491 -5.06 5.52 8.04
C TRP A 491 -6.03 4.48 7.46
N LEU A 492 -5.52 3.41 6.87
CA LEU A 492 -6.26 2.27 6.36
C LEU A 492 -5.76 1.02 7.12
N PRO A 493 -6.34 0.71 8.29
CA PRO A 493 -5.76 -0.23 9.26
C PRO A 493 -5.83 -1.72 8.87
N GLY A 494 -6.62 -2.09 7.86
CA GLY A 494 -6.73 -3.49 7.45
C GLY A 494 -7.79 -4.27 8.26
N THR A 495 -7.58 -5.58 8.46
CA THR A 495 -8.62 -6.48 9.00
C THR A 495 -8.76 -6.51 10.52
N GLU A 496 -7.80 -5.95 11.30
CA GLU A 496 -7.76 -6.16 12.75
C GLU A 496 -8.16 -4.89 13.51
N GLY A 497 -9.48 -4.60 13.56
CA GLY A 497 -10.05 -3.43 14.27
C GLY A 497 -9.74 -3.39 15.76
N GLU A 498 -9.46 -4.53 16.38
CA GLU A 498 -9.06 -4.64 17.79
C GLU A 498 -7.78 -3.85 18.10
N GLY A 499 -6.89 -3.69 17.12
CA GLY A 499 -5.70 -2.86 17.31
C GLY A 499 -6.03 -1.39 17.60
N ILE A 500 -7.19 -0.89 17.18
CA ILE A 500 -7.68 0.45 17.50
C ILE A 500 -8.17 0.48 18.95
N THR A 501 -8.99 -0.49 19.34
CA THR A 501 -9.56 -0.55 20.71
C THR A 501 -8.50 -0.77 21.78
N ASP A 502 -7.45 -1.54 21.48
CA ASP A 502 -6.30 -1.71 22.38
C ASP A 502 -5.68 -0.38 22.81
N VAL A 503 -5.67 0.61 21.89
CA VAL A 503 -5.02 1.90 22.15
C VAL A 503 -6.01 2.91 22.73
N ILE A 504 -7.25 2.99 22.20
CA ILE A 504 -8.22 3.99 22.69
C ILE A 504 -8.70 3.69 24.12
N PHE A 505 -8.67 2.42 24.55
CA PHE A 505 -9.01 2.03 25.92
C PHE A 505 -7.79 1.87 26.84
N GLY A 506 -6.57 2.14 26.34
CA GLY A 506 -5.37 2.30 27.16
C GLY A 506 -4.62 1.01 27.50
N ASP A 507 -4.88 -0.13 26.82
CA ASP A 507 -4.05 -1.34 26.97
C ASP A 507 -2.64 -1.07 26.41
N TYR A 508 -2.57 -0.27 25.36
CA TYR A 508 -1.33 0.24 24.76
C TYR A 508 -1.40 1.76 24.61
N ASP A 509 -0.25 2.41 24.63
CA ASP A 509 -0.17 3.85 24.36
C ASP A 509 0.05 4.12 22.86
N PHE A 510 -0.26 5.32 22.41
CA PHE A 510 0.05 5.77 21.05
C PHE A 510 1.55 5.90 20.85
N SER A 511 2.06 5.30 19.80
CA SER A 511 3.47 5.40 19.38
C SER A 511 3.65 5.92 17.95
N GLY A 512 2.61 5.88 17.15
CA GLY A 512 2.63 6.34 15.76
C GLY A 512 2.97 7.82 15.65
N ARG A 513 3.67 8.16 14.55
CA ARG A 513 4.06 9.54 14.21
C ARG A 513 3.69 9.82 12.78
N LEU A 514 3.19 11.02 12.47
CA LEU A 514 2.80 11.39 11.12
C LEU A 514 3.92 11.07 10.13
N PRO A 515 3.66 10.27 9.10
CA PRO A 515 4.61 9.97 8.03
C PRO A 515 4.58 11.02 6.92
N VAL A 516 3.61 11.93 6.97
CA VAL A 516 3.42 13.03 6.02
C VAL A 516 2.99 14.28 6.77
N THR A 517 3.37 15.45 6.26
CA THR A 517 2.96 16.73 6.78
C THR A 517 1.45 16.92 6.58
N TRP A 518 0.74 17.34 7.62
CA TRP A 518 -0.69 17.62 7.55
C TRP A 518 -0.92 19.12 7.29
N PHE A 519 -1.41 19.46 6.11
CA PHE A 519 -1.70 20.83 5.69
C PHE A 519 -2.94 21.42 6.40
N ARG A 520 -3.05 22.75 6.47
CA ARG A 520 -4.25 23.45 6.98
C ARG A 520 -5.30 23.63 5.89
N LYS A 521 -4.86 23.91 4.66
CA LYS A 521 -5.70 24.15 3.49
C LYS A 521 -5.01 23.66 2.22
N VAL A 522 -5.79 23.29 1.23
CA VAL A 522 -5.31 22.66 -0.01
C VAL A 522 -4.36 23.56 -0.80
N GLU A 523 -4.51 24.88 -0.69
CA GLU A 523 -3.66 25.86 -1.39
C GLU A 523 -2.19 25.83 -0.93
N GLN A 524 -1.90 25.22 0.22
CA GLN A 524 -0.52 25.01 0.69
C GLN A 524 0.20 23.87 -0.05
N LEU A 525 -0.53 23.02 -0.79
CA LEU A 525 0.05 21.83 -1.44
C LEU A 525 0.77 22.17 -2.75
N PRO A 526 1.90 21.51 -3.06
CA PRO A 526 2.54 20.49 -2.23
C PRO A 526 3.25 21.09 -1.01
N MET A 527 3.11 20.45 0.16
CA MET A 527 3.76 20.86 1.40
C MET A 527 4.62 19.70 1.93
N ASN A 528 5.92 19.93 2.05
CA ASN A 528 6.88 18.92 2.50
C ASN A 528 7.84 19.53 3.53
N LEU A 529 8.49 18.70 4.32
CA LEU A 529 9.35 19.09 5.46
C LEU A 529 10.37 20.24 5.16
N ARG A 530 10.76 20.42 3.91
CA ARG A 530 11.76 21.43 3.51
C ARG A 530 11.15 22.70 2.88
N ASP A 531 9.84 22.74 2.73
CA ASP A 531 9.16 23.90 2.15
C ASP A 531 8.81 24.89 3.27
N ASN A 532 9.71 25.84 3.50
CA ASN A 532 9.72 26.75 4.66
C ASN A 532 8.66 27.88 4.62
N SER A 533 7.63 27.80 3.77
CA SER A 533 6.78 28.98 3.54
C SER A 533 5.53 29.09 4.41
N ASP A 534 4.94 27.97 4.83
CA ASP A 534 3.66 27.97 5.55
C ASP A 534 3.65 27.01 6.75
N GLU A 535 2.99 27.43 7.83
CA GLU A 535 2.85 26.61 9.04
C GLU A 535 1.84 25.48 8.80
N PRO A 536 2.22 24.18 8.94
CA PRO A 536 1.31 23.06 8.80
C PRO A 536 0.24 23.02 9.90
N LEU A 537 -0.82 22.24 9.71
CA LEU A 537 -1.74 21.89 10.79
C LEU A 537 -1.04 20.99 11.81
N PHE A 538 -0.36 19.95 11.32
CA PHE A 538 0.53 19.11 12.10
C PHE A 538 1.79 18.79 11.27
N PRO A 539 3.00 18.98 11.83
CA PRO A 539 4.23 18.70 11.10
C PRO A 539 4.49 17.19 10.95
N LEU A 540 5.33 16.83 9.97
CA LEU A 540 5.90 15.49 9.88
C LEU A 540 6.49 15.05 11.23
N GLY A 541 6.21 13.82 11.65
CA GLY A 541 6.67 13.28 12.93
C GLY A 541 5.82 13.66 14.13
N PHE A 542 4.79 14.49 13.95
CA PHE A 542 3.84 14.81 15.02
C PHE A 542 3.07 13.57 15.48
N GLY A 543 2.78 13.51 16.79
CA GLY A 543 1.93 12.50 17.41
C GLY A 543 1.96 12.68 18.92
N LEU A 544 0.79 12.62 19.57
CA LEU A 544 0.64 12.69 21.02
C LEU A 544 0.69 11.29 21.64
N THR A 545 0.85 11.23 22.96
CA THR A 545 0.70 10.02 23.79
C THR A 545 -0.28 10.30 24.93
N CYS A 546 -0.88 9.26 25.50
CA CYS A 546 -1.78 9.41 26.65
C CYS A 546 -1.02 9.65 27.97
N LYS A 547 0.23 9.17 28.08
CA LYS A 547 1.02 9.16 29.33
C LYS A 547 1.94 10.37 29.51
N ALA A 548 2.26 11.10 28.47
CA ALA A 548 3.11 12.28 28.56
C ALA A 548 2.24 13.53 28.73
N GLY A 549 2.29 14.14 29.89
CA GLY A 549 1.98 15.56 30.00
C GLY A 549 2.90 16.30 29.02
N ASN A 550 2.27 17.09 28.12
CA ASN A 550 2.88 17.86 27.04
C ASN A 550 4.29 18.39 27.37
N SER A 551 5.34 17.70 26.96
CA SER A 551 6.66 18.27 26.79
C SER A 551 7.07 18.02 25.35
N PHE A 552 6.99 19.06 24.55
CA PHE A 552 7.75 19.14 23.31
C PHE A 552 9.22 19.31 23.72
N ASP A 553 10.03 18.25 23.59
CA ASP A 553 11.47 18.34 23.52
C ASP A 553 11.92 18.20 22.06
#